data_af8a8020155e620603f1c427f183f353
#
_entry.id   af8a8020155e620603f1c427f183f353
#
_cell.length_a   1.000
_cell.length_b   1.000
_cell.length_c   1.000
_cell.angle_alpha   90.00
_cell.angle_beta   90.00
_cell.angle_gamma   90.00
#
_symmetry.space_group_name_H-M   'P 1'
#
loop_
_entity.id
_entity.type
_entity.pdbx_description
1 polymer ?
#
loop_
_entity_poly.entity_id
_entity_poly.type
_entity_poly.pdbx_seq_one_letter_code
_entity_poly.pdbx_strand_id
1 'polypeptide(L)'
;MPQKPIWSNAKTHQKILKKLYLFGFSGTPIYAENTQGFETTESVFGECLHRYTTIHAIRDNNVLPFCVSYHSTIKQKQDFDTSKDKQVKAIDTDEALLSLQRIDYITNYILEHFDTQTMRNAKAYTLNGKRLRGFNAIFATQSIPMVMQYYKEFQAKLDKIPESQRLKIGIIYSYAPNDKLESLESTQGLEENAEINALEQSQRDLLDSAISDYNAMFNSNFDSSAEGFQNYYKDFSLRLKNRELDLAIVVNMFFTGFDATTLNTLFVDKPLRYHGLLQAYSRTNRILNAARSFGNIICFRDLEEQTDKALALFSDENAKSVVFLKSLEDYLNGYIDDKGKKHKGYLELLKELQAKFPLTNFLESTLTETQKRTS
;
A
#
# COMPACT_ATOMS: atom_id res chain seq x y z
N MET A 1 -22.80 8.62 16.08
CA MET A 1 -22.97 7.46 16.99
C MET A 1 -21.87 6.47 16.67
N PRO A 2 -21.17 5.88 17.64
CA PRO A 2 -20.14 4.89 17.35
C PRO A 2 -20.79 3.72 16.62
N GLN A 3 -20.16 3.28 15.54
CA GLN A 3 -20.62 2.12 14.76
C GLN A 3 -20.73 0.91 15.66
N LYS A 4 -21.83 0.20 15.58
CA LYS A 4 -21.93 -1.12 16.20
C LYS A 4 -20.95 -2.04 15.46
N PRO A 5 -19.98 -2.64 16.14
CA PRO A 5 -19.06 -3.59 15.50
C PRO A 5 -19.87 -4.67 14.79
N ILE A 6 -19.31 -5.23 13.71
CA ILE A 6 -19.89 -6.36 12.95
C ILE A 6 -20.34 -7.51 13.88
N TRP A 7 -19.73 -7.59 15.05
CA TRP A 7 -20.01 -8.55 16.14
C TRP A 7 -21.21 -8.24 17.03
N SER A 8 -21.89 -7.10 16.87
CA SER A 8 -23.06 -6.78 17.71
C SER A 8 -24.17 -7.83 17.56
N ASN A 9 -24.28 -8.42 16.39
CA ASN A 9 -25.20 -9.53 16.11
C ASN A 9 -24.75 -10.83 16.79
N ALA A 10 -23.45 -11.09 16.91
CA ALA A 10 -22.92 -12.29 17.56
C ALA A 10 -23.33 -12.38 19.05
N LYS A 11 -23.17 -11.29 19.80
CA LYS A 11 -23.60 -11.22 21.21
C LYS A 11 -25.12 -11.31 21.36
N THR A 12 -25.88 -10.77 20.42
CA THR A 12 -27.33 -10.91 20.41
C THR A 12 -27.75 -12.36 20.20
N HIS A 13 -27.11 -13.08 19.30
CA HIS A 13 -27.35 -14.51 19.09
C HIS A 13 -26.95 -15.36 20.31
N GLN A 14 -25.82 -15.07 20.96
CA GLN A 14 -25.41 -15.72 22.20
C GLN A 14 -26.40 -15.54 23.34
N LYS A 15 -27.10 -14.39 23.43
CA LYS A 15 -28.13 -14.14 24.44
C LYS A 15 -29.42 -14.90 24.18
N ILE A 16 -29.74 -15.14 22.91
CA ILE A 16 -31.01 -15.78 22.49
C ILE A 16 -30.88 -17.29 22.47
N LEU A 17 -29.73 -17.82 22.05
CA LEU A 17 -29.51 -19.25 21.86
C LEU A 17 -28.75 -19.84 23.06
N LYS A 18 -29.39 -20.72 23.84
CA LYS A 18 -28.81 -21.35 25.04
C LYS A 18 -27.65 -22.34 24.76
N LYS A 19 -27.50 -22.82 23.52
CA LYS A 19 -26.42 -23.71 23.07
C LYS A 19 -25.95 -23.25 21.71
N LEU A 20 -25.00 -22.32 21.65
CA LEU A 20 -24.39 -21.80 20.44
C LEU A 20 -22.87 -21.94 20.52
N TYR A 21 -22.29 -22.59 19.54
CA TYR A 21 -20.85 -22.54 19.28
C TYR A 21 -20.61 -21.47 18.22
N LEU A 22 -19.83 -20.43 18.56
CA LEU A 22 -19.54 -19.33 17.68
C LEU A 22 -18.05 -19.37 17.31
N PHE A 23 -17.77 -19.50 16.03
CA PHE A 23 -16.41 -19.45 15.47
C PHE A 23 -16.25 -18.20 14.61
N GLY A 24 -15.21 -17.41 14.88
CA GLY A 24 -14.86 -16.23 14.12
C GLY A 24 -13.61 -16.46 13.29
N PHE A 25 -13.65 -16.04 12.02
CA PHE A 25 -12.47 -15.99 11.15
C PHE A 25 -12.22 -14.53 10.78
N SER A 26 -11.02 -14.03 11.04
CA SER A 26 -10.65 -12.64 10.75
C SER A 26 -9.22 -12.57 10.26
N GLY A 27 -8.98 -11.82 9.18
CA GLY A 27 -7.62 -11.46 8.76
C GLY A 27 -7.04 -10.29 9.56
N THR A 28 -7.89 -9.60 10.34
CA THR A 28 -7.53 -8.40 11.12
C THR A 28 -8.20 -8.45 12.48
N PRO A 29 -7.70 -9.29 13.40
CA PRO A 29 -8.24 -9.37 14.74
C PRO A 29 -8.10 -8.02 15.47
N ILE A 30 -9.08 -7.71 16.31
CA ILE A 30 -9.09 -6.54 17.17
C ILE A 30 -8.51 -6.94 18.51
N TYR A 31 -7.37 -6.34 18.86
CA TYR A 31 -6.69 -6.45 20.14
C TYR A 31 -6.98 -5.21 21.00
N ALA A 32 -6.50 -5.21 22.24
CA ALA A 32 -6.64 -4.06 23.13
C ALA A 32 -5.95 -2.79 22.57
N GLU A 33 -4.84 -2.95 21.87
CA GLU A 33 -4.01 -1.88 21.33
C GLU A 33 -4.62 -1.19 20.10
N ASN A 34 -5.43 -1.91 19.32
CA ASN A 34 -6.02 -1.37 18.08
C ASN A 34 -7.55 -1.26 18.12
N THR A 35 -8.16 -1.46 19.28
CA THR A 35 -9.60 -1.26 19.45
C THR A 35 -9.97 0.22 19.49
N GLN A 36 -11.09 0.57 18.87
CA GLN A 36 -11.73 1.90 19.00
C GLN A 36 -12.80 1.92 20.09
N GLY A 37 -12.97 0.83 20.85
CA GLY A 37 -13.97 0.65 21.90
C GLY A 37 -13.47 -0.31 22.97
N PHE A 38 -14.41 -0.96 23.66
CA PHE A 38 -14.08 -1.90 24.74
C PHE A 38 -14.08 -3.38 24.29
N GLU A 39 -14.45 -3.65 23.04
CA GLU A 39 -14.60 -5.02 22.53
C GLU A 39 -13.41 -5.43 21.69
N THR A 40 -12.84 -6.57 22.03
CA THR A 40 -11.78 -7.23 21.25
C THR A 40 -12.34 -8.48 20.56
N THR A 41 -11.61 -9.02 19.59
CA THR A 41 -11.99 -10.30 18.94
C THR A 41 -12.11 -11.41 19.98
N GLU A 42 -11.19 -11.46 20.95
CA GLU A 42 -11.21 -12.43 22.04
C GLU A 42 -12.43 -12.26 22.97
N SER A 43 -12.81 -11.03 23.29
CA SER A 43 -13.98 -10.76 24.13
C SER A 43 -15.30 -11.22 23.52
N VAL A 44 -15.34 -11.39 22.20
CA VAL A 44 -16.54 -11.83 21.45
C VAL A 44 -16.54 -13.31 21.15
N PHE A 45 -15.41 -13.86 20.73
CA PHE A 45 -15.30 -15.25 20.23
C PHE A 45 -14.58 -16.20 21.21
N GLY A 46 -13.96 -15.65 22.28
CA GLY A 46 -13.12 -16.43 23.17
C GLY A 46 -11.69 -16.57 22.68
N GLU A 47 -10.99 -17.56 23.21
CA GLU A 47 -9.57 -17.80 22.94
C GLU A 47 -9.28 -18.06 21.44
N CYS A 48 -8.15 -17.54 20.95
CA CYS A 48 -7.68 -17.76 19.60
C CYS A 48 -7.24 -19.20 19.39
N LEU A 49 -7.98 -19.96 18.61
CA LEU A 49 -7.72 -21.39 18.36
C LEU A 49 -6.57 -21.62 17.38
N HIS A 50 -6.40 -20.75 16.38
CA HIS A 50 -5.36 -20.88 15.37
C HIS A 50 -4.97 -19.49 14.83
N ARG A 51 -3.69 -19.32 14.55
CA ARG A 51 -3.14 -18.08 13.99
C ARG A 51 -2.25 -18.39 12.80
N TYR A 52 -2.60 -17.81 11.64
CA TYR A 52 -1.79 -17.87 10.42
C TYR A 52 -1.45 -16.43 10.00
N THR A 53 -0.24 -16.01 10.27
CA THR A 53 0.22 -14.62 10.09
C THR A 53 0.88 -14.40 8.73
N THR A 54 1.16 -13.15 8.38
CA THR A 54 1.89 -12.79 7.16
C THR A 54 3.25 -13.50 7.07
N ILE A 55 3.93 -13.74 8.21
CA ILE A 55 5.19 -14.49 8.24
C ILE A 55 5.00 -15.92 7.74
N HIS A 56 3.98 -16.60 8.25
CA HIS A 56 3.66 -17.97 7.83
C HIS A 56 3.35 -17.98 6.33
N ALA A 57 2.55 -17.02 5.86
CA ALA A 57 2.19 -16.92 4.45
C ALA A 57 3.40 -16.66 3.52
N ILE A 58 4.39 -15.87 3.97
CA ILE A 58 5.64 -15.63 3.23
C ILE A 58 6.51 -16.90 3.22
N ARG A 59 6.68 -17.56 4.37
CA ARG A 59 7.46 -18.81 4.48
C ARG A 59 6.88 -19.95 3.63
N ASP A 60 5.55 -20.03 3.57
CA ASP A 60 4.82 -20.98 2.76
C ASP A 60 4.75 -20.59 1.28
N ASN A 61 5.33 -19.46 0.89
CA ASN A 61 5.28 -18.89 -0.46
C ASN A 61 3.85 -18.62 -0.96
N ASN A 62 2.93 -18.26 -0.07
CA ASN A 62 1.56 -17.87 -0.42
C ASN A 62 1.45 -16.37 -0.73
N VAL A 63 2.37 -15.57 -0.22
CA VAL A 63 2.50 -14.13 -0.50
C VAL A 63 3.97 -13.72 -0.54
N LEU A 64 4.25 -12.53 -1.10
CA LEU A 64 5.59 -11.97 -1.21
C LEU A 64 5.97 -11.14 0.02
N PRO A 65 7.25 -11.01 0.37
CA PRO A 65 7.74 -10.02 1.32
C PRO A 65 7.59 -8.60 0.77
N PHE A 66 7.85 -7.59 1.62
CA PHE A 66 7.80 -6.19 1.26
C PHE A 66 9.19 -5.57 1.17
N CYS A 67 9.36 -4.64 0.24
CA CYS A 67 10.42 -3.65 0.23
C CYS A 67 9.79 -2.30 0.60
N VAL A 68 10.20 -1.72 1.74
CA VAL A 68 9.64 -0.45 2.22
C VAL A 68 10.72 0.62 2.20
N SER A 69 10.41 1.76 1.59
CA SER A 69 11.26 2.94 1.56
C SER A 69 10.55 4.12 2.20
N TYR A 70 11.25 4.85 3.07
CA TYR A 70 10.70 6.00 3.77
C TYR A 70 11.36 7.28 3.24
N HIS A 71 10.55 8.16 2.65
CA HIS A 71 10.93 9.47 2.12
C HIS A 71 10.18 10.56 2.88
N SER A 72 10.57 10.81 4.13
CA SER A 72 9.91 11.83 4.94
C SER A 72 10.08 13.20 4.30
N THR A 73 8.97 13.79 3.85
CA THR A 73 8.91 15.11 3.22
C THR A 73 8.67 16.24 4.23
N ILE A 74 8.39 15.90 5.49
CA ILE A 74 8.20 16.82 6.60
C ILE A 74 9.15 16.43 7.72
N LYS A 75 10.14 17.30 8.02
CA LYS A 75 10.97 17.15 9.21
C LYS A 75 10.20 17.72 10.40
N GLN A 76 9.78 16.88 11.33
CA GLN A 76 9.32 17.35 12.63
C GLN A 76 10.54 17.97 13.35
N LYS A 77 10.45 19.25 13.73
CA LYS A 77 11.43 19.83 14.66
C LYS A 77 11.30 19.11 15.98
N GLN A 78 12.37 18.52 16.45
CA GLN A 78 12.41 17.72 17.71
C GLN A 78 12.15 18.53 19.00
N ASP A 79 12.05 19.86 18.95
CA ASP A 79 11.86 20.72 20.09
C ASP A 79 10.48 21.42 20.06
N PHE A 80 9.44 20.74 20.50
CA PHE A 80 8.18 21.39 20.86
C PHE A 80 7.65 20.82 22.18
N ASP A 81 7.53 21.74 23.16
CA ASP A 81 6.86 21.54 24.43
C ASP A 81 5.41 21.06 24.21
N THR A 82 5.10 19.88 24.73
CA THR A 82 3.86 19.14 24.50
C THR A 82 2.63 19.75 25.22
N SER A 83 2.77 20.91 25.87
CA SER A 83 1.75 21.46 26.75
C SER A 83 0.84 22.55 26.15
N LYS A 84 1.08 23.04 24.95
CA LYS A 84 0.26 24.10 24.33
C LYS A 84 -0.22 23.74 22.93
N ASP A 85 -1.54 23.74 22.79
CA ASP A 85 -2.37 23.78 21.59
C ASP A 85 -2.29 22.62 20.56
N LYS A 86 -3.08 21.57 20.84
CA LYS A 86 -3.36 20.51 19.86
C LYS A 86 -4.05 21.02 18.59
N GLN A 87 -4.82 22.10 18.65
CA GLN A 87 -5.54 22.66 17.50
C GLN A 87 -4.62 23.43 16.53
N VAL A 88 -3.70 24.24 17.05
CA VAL A 88 -2.74 24.99 16.20
C VAL A 88 -1.77 24.02 15.51
N LYS A 89 -1.33 22.95 16.19
CA LYS A 89 -0.50 21.90 15.58
C LYS A 89 -1.19 21.15 14.44
N ALA A 90 -2.50 20.95 14.51
CA ALA A 90 -3.26 20.28 13.45
C ALA A 90 -3.38 21.15 12.19
N ILE A 91 -3.67 22.43 12.36
CA ILE A 91 -3.80 23.39 11.24
C ILE A 91 -2.47 23.59 10.53
N ASP A 92 -1.39 23.83 11.26
CA ASP A 92 -0.04 23.98 10.68
C ASP A 92 0.42 22.69 9.95
N THR A 93 0.02 21.51 10.45
CA THR A 93 0.37 20.25 9.84
C THR A 93 -0.41 20.04 8.54
N ASP A 94 -1.69 20.33 8.51
CA ASP A 94 -2.53 20.16 7.32
C ASP A 94 -2.12 21.15 6.22
N GLU A 95 -1.79 22.40 6.55
CA GLU A 95 -1.27 23.38 5.62
C GLU A 95 0.10 22.97 5.04
N ALA A 96 1.00 22.48 5.89
CA ALA A 96 2.29 21.97 5.45
C ALA A 96 2.15 20.74 4.54
N LEU A 97 1.18 19.87 4.81
CA LEU A 97 0.88 18.69 3.98
C LEU A 97 0.32 19.06 2.60
N LEU A 98 -0.43 20.14 2.51
CA LEU A 98 -1.02 20.67 1.28
C LEU A 98 -0.12 21.68 0.57
N SER A 99 1.09 21.94 1.06
CA SER A 99 1.99 22.90 0.42
C SER A 99 2.30 22.50 -1.02
N LEU A 100 2.22 23.45 -1.94
CA LEU A 100 2.45 23.23 -3.37
C LEU A 100 3.85 22.64 -3.66
N GLN A 101 4.86 23.06 -2.90
CA GLN A 101 6.22 22.55 -3.04
C GLN A 101 6.30 21.05 -2.71
N ARG A 102 5.56 20.61 -1.69
CA ARG A 102 5.51 19.19 -1.31
C ARG A 102 4.74 18.36 -2.32
N ILE A 103 3.61 18.87 -2.80
CA ILE A 103 2.81 18.23 -3.85
C ILE A 103 3.65 18.07 -5.12
N ASP A 104 4.34 19.12 -5.55
CA ASP A 104 5.25 19.11 -6.71
C ASP A 104 6.38 18.08 -6.52
N TYR A 105 7.04 18.07 -5.36
CA TYR A 105 8.11 17.13 -5.06
C TYR A 105 7.65 15.67 -5.16
N ILE A 106 6.53 15.32 -4.50
CA ILE A 106 6.01 13.97 -4.50
C ILE A 106 5.55 13.53 -5.90
N THR A 107 4.89 14.44 -6.62
CA THR A 107 4.45 14.18 -8.00
C THR A 107 5.65 13.95 -8.94
N ASN A 108 6.69 14.76 -8.84
CA ASN A 108 7.93 14.57 -9.60
C ASN A 108 8.58 13.23 -9.23
N TYR A 109 8.72 12.93 -7.94
CA TYR A 109 9.29 11.66 -7.49
C TYR A 109 8.55 10.47 -8.09
N ILE A 110 7.21 10.47 -8.04
CA ILE A 110 6.41 9.38 -8.60
C ILE A 110 6.63 9.26 -10.10
N LEU A 111 6.58 10.36 -10.85
CA LEU A 111 6.76 10.32 -12.31
C LEU A 111 8.16 9.86 -12.73
N GLU A 112 9.20 10.37 -12.08
CA GLU A 112 10.59 10.03 -12.38
C GLU A 112 10.95 8.58 -12.06
N HIS A 113 10.36 8.03 -10.98
CA HIS A 113 10.69 6.69 -10.50
C HIS A 113 9.65 5.62 -10.86
N PHE A 114 8.54 6.00 -11.51
CA PHE A 114 7.42 5.09 -11.78
C PHE A 114 7.88 3.81 -12.49
N ASP A 115 8.63 3.97 -13.56
CA ASP A 115 9.08 2.83 -14.39
C ASP A 115 10.00 1.88 -13.62
N THR A 116 10.86 2.42 -12.76
CA THR A 116 11.75 1.64 -11.90
C THR A 116 10.96 0.94 -10.79
N GLN A 117 10.11 1.65 -10.09
CA GLN A 117 9.32 1.12 -8.96
C GLN A 117 8.31 0.06 -9.42
N THR A 118 7.71 0.25 -10.58
CA THR A 118 6.76 -0.71 -11.17
C THR A 118 7.41 -1.74 -12.09
N MET A 119 8.76 -1.74 -12.21
CA MET A 119 9.52 -2.65 -13.07
C MET A 119 9.08 -2.59 -14.55
N ARG A 120 8.59 -1.43 -15.03
CA ARG A 120 7.99 -1.29 -16.36
C ARG A 120 8.97 -1.59 -17.49
N ASN A 121 10.24 -1.23 -17.31
CA ASN A 121 11.30 -1.46 -18.27
C ASN A 121 12.02 -2.81 -18.10
N ALA A 122 11.86 -3.46 -16.94
CA ALA A 122 12.64 -4.64 -16.57
C ALA A 122 11.87 -5.96 -16.71
N LYS A 123 10.53 -5.95 -16.58
CA LYS A 123 9.73 -7.17 -16.51
C LYS A 123 8.62 -7.18 -17.57
N ALA A 124 8.57 -8.27 -18.32
CA ALA A 124 7.47 -8.60 -19.23
C ALA A 124 6.90 -9.97 -18.87
N TYR A 125 5.58 -10.10 -18.91
CA TYR A 125 4.86 -11.32 -18.58
C TYR A 125 3.57 -11.42 -19.38
N THR A 126 2.95 -12.60 -19.38
CA THR A 126 1.66 -12.82 -20.04
C THR A 126 0.57 -12.98 -18.98
N LEU A 127 -0.53 -12.24 -19.13
CA LEU A 127 -1.73 -12.33 -18.30
C LEU A 127 -2.95 -12.40 -19.22
N ASN A 128 -3.80 -13.40 -19.05
CA ASN A 128 -5.02 -13.61 -19.85
C ASN A 128 -4.75 -13.53 -21.37
N GLY A 129 -3.63 -14.10 -21.83
CA GLY A 129 -3.23 -14.10 -23.24
C GLY A 129 -2.63 -12.78 -23.75
N LYS A 130 -2.61 -11.72 -22.96
CA LYS A 130 -1.98 -10.44 -23.32
C LYS A 130 -0.58 -10.34 -22.75
N ARG A 131 0.39 -9.90 -23.58
CA ARG A 131 1.74 -9.59 -23.13
C ARG A 131 1.77 -8.19 -22.50
N LEU A 132 2.11 -8.13 -21.23
CA LEU A 132 2.17 -6.90 -20.44
C LEU A 132 3.62 -6.58 -20.06
N ARG A 133 3.88 -5.29 -19.78
CA ARG A 133 5.17 -4.80 -19.27
C ARG A 133 4.95 -4.08 -17.94
N GLY A 134 5.77 -4.46 -16.95
CA GLY A 134 5.73 -3.87 -15.61
C GLY A 134 4.39 -4.05 -14.93
N PHE A 135 4.29 -3.42 -13.79
CA PHE A 135 3.16 -3.51 -12.89
C PHE A 135 2.46 -2.15 -12.78
N ASN A 136 1.36 -2.09 -12.08
CA ASN A 136 0.70 -0.84 -11.75
C ASN A 136 0.90 -0.47 -10.27
N ALA A 137 0.45 0.74 -9.93
CA ALA A 137 0.58 1.30 -8.60
C ALA A 137 -0.73 1.87 -8.07
N ILE A 138 -0.84 1.91 -6.74
CA ILE A 138 -1.81 2.73 -6.02
C ILE A 138 -1.06 3.87 -5.33
N PHE A 139 -1.62 5.07 -5.34
CA PHE A 139 -1.19 6.20 -4.53
C PHE A 139 -2.26 6.53 -3.48
N ALA A 140 -1.94 6.21 -2.24
CA ALA A 140 -2.80 6.42 -1.08
C ALA A 140 -2.62 7.83 -0.52
N THR A 141 -3.66 8.63 -0.53
CA THR A 141 -3.68 9.99 0.01
C THR A 141 -4.56 10.11 1.24
N GLN A 142 -4.35 11.14 2.06
CA GLN A 142 -5.08 11.31 3.31
C GLN A 142 -6.52 11.76 3.11
N SER A 143 -6.78 12.64 2.15
CA SER A 143 -8.06 13.33 2.00
C SER A 143 -8.38 13.65 0.55
N ILE A 144 -9.65 13.95 0.28
CA ILE A 144 -10.12 14.36 -1.04
C ILE A 144 -9.45 15.67 -1.50
N PRO A 145 -9.28 16.73 -0.67
CA PRO A 145 -8.51 17.91 -1.07
C PRO A 145 -7.09 17.59 -1.55
N MET A 146 -6.42 16.60 -0.93
CA MET A 146 -5.10 16.15 -1.39
C MET A 146 -5.18 15.45 -2.75
N VAL A 147 -6.17 14.57 -2.97
CA VAL A 147 -6.41 13.98 -4.30
C VAL A 147 -6.55 15.06 -5.36
N MET A 148 -7.35 16.12 -5.06
CA MET A 148 -7.58 17.23 -5.99
C MET A 148 -6.27 17.91 -6.43
N GLN A 149 -5.41 18.23 -5.46
CA GLN A 149 -4.15 18.89 -5.75
C GLN A 149 -3.18 17.97 -6.49
N TYR A 150 -3.04 16.72 -6.04
CA TYR A 150 -2.20 15.75 -6.73
C TYR A 150 -2.66 15.48 -8.16
N TYR A 151 -3.97 15.31 -8.36
CA TYR A 151 -4.50 15.02 -9.69
C TYR A 151 -4.25 16.17 -10.67
N LYS A 152 -4.50 17.43 -10.25
CA LYS A 152 -4.21 18.62 -11.04
C LYS A 152 -2.72 18.72 -11.38
N GLU A 153 -1.85 18.44 -10.42
CA GLU A 153 -0.40 18.51 -10.63
C GLU A 153 0.08 17.40 -11.58
N PHE A 154 -0.43 16.18 -11.46
CA PHE A 154 -0.16 15.11 -12.40
C PHE A 154 -0.60 15.46 -13.82
N GLN A 155 -1.81 15.99 -14.01
CA GLN A 155 -2.31 16.40 -15.32
C GLN A 155 -1.43 17.49 -15.93
N ALA A 156 -1.11 18.53 -15.18
CA ALA A 156 -0.27 19.63 -15.65
C ALA A 156 1.14 19.17 -16.11
N LYS A 157 1.68 18.14 -15.48
CA LYS A 157 2.97 17.54 -15.87
C LYS A 157 2.84 16.58 -17.05
N LEU A 158 1.80 15.76 -17.07
CA LEU A 158 1.55 14.81 -18.16
C LEU A 158 1.24 15.52 -19.48
N ASP A 159 0.60 16.69 -19.45
CA ASP A 159 0.33 17.48 -20.67
C ASP A 159 1.60 17.96 -21.39
N LYS A 160 2.72 18.03 -20.68
CA LYS A 160 4.04 18.35 -21.24
C LYS A 160 4.74 17.13 -21.88
N ILE A 161 4.19 15.93 -21.70
CA ILE A 161 4.75 14.67 -22.19
C ILE A 161 3.95 14.21 -23.41
N PRO A 162 4.57 13.65 -24.46
CA PRO A 162 3.86 13.05 -25.58
C PRO A 162 2.83 12.00 -25.12
N GLU A 163 1.66 11.99 -25.71
CA GLU A 163 0.53 11.13 -25.31
C GLU A 163 0.91 9.65 -25.21
N SER A 164 1.74 9.16 -26.12
CA SER A 164 2.21 7.76 -26.14
C SER A 164 3.08 7.37 -24.93
N GLN A 165 3.60 8.35 -24.19
CA GLN A 165 4.47 8.16 -23.02
C GLN A 165 3.76 8.49 -21.71
N ARG A 166 2.54 9.06 -21.76
CA ARG A 166 1.78 9.44 -20.58
C ARG A 166 1.38 8.21 -19.76
N LEU A 167 1.44 8.35 -18.46
CA LEU A 167 0.83 7.39 -17.54
C LEU A 167 -0.69 7.52 -17.59
N LYS A 168 -1.38 6.40 -17.61
CA LYS A 168 -2.82 6.35 -17.44
C LYS A 168 -3.14 6.44 -15.95
N ILE A 169 -3.53 7.62 -15.50
CA ILE A 169 -3.84 7.92 -14.11
C ILE A 169 -5.35 8.08 -13.94
N GLY A 170 -5.91 7.40 -12.95
CA GLY A 170 -7.30 7.57 -12.55
C GLY A 170 -7.42 7.85 -11.06
N ILE A 171 -8.50 8.53 -10.66
CA ILE A 171 -8.80 8.79 -9.26
C ILE A 171 -10.09 8.10 -8.85
N ILE A 172 -10.12 7.63 -7.62
CA ILE A 172 -11.34 7.10 -7.05
C ILE A 172 -11.35 7.31 -5.53
N TYR A 173 -12.45 7.78 -5.00
CA TYR A 173 -12.65 7.96 -3.57
C TYR A 173 -14.12 7.75 -3.22
N SER A 174 -14.39 7.35 -1.99
CA SER A 174 -15.75 7.17 -1.52
C SER A 174 -16.32 8.49 -1.00
N TYR A 175 -17.63 8.61 -1.12
CA TYR A 175 -18.40 9.75 -0.66
C TYR A 175 -18.75 9.70 0.84
N ALA A 176 -18.56 8.55 1.48
CA ALA A 176 -18.90 8.40 2.90
C ALA A 176 -17.86 9.08 3.81
N PRO A 177 -18.27 9.68 4.92
CA PRO A 177 -17.34 10.16 5.95
C PRO A 177 -16.40 9.06 6.40
N ASN A 178 -15.12 9.40 6.62
CA ASN A 178 -14.02 8.46 6.88
C ASN A 178 -14.27 7.38 7.95
N ASP A 179 -15.21 7.59 8.87
CA ASP A 179 -15.54 6.63 9.95
C ASP A 179 -16.48 5.49 9.54
N LYS A 180 -17.10 5.56 8.34
CA LYS A 180 -18.03 4.53 7.86
C LYS A 180 -17.45 3.62 6.75
N LEU A 181 -16.30 3.94 6.21
CA LEU A 181 -15.77 3.30 5.01
C LEU A 181 -15.17 1.92 5.22
N GLU A 182 -14.62 1.62 6.40
CA GLU A 182 -14.12 0.26 6.70
C GLU A 182 -15.22 -0.80 6.67
N SER A 183 -16.51 -0.36 6.74
CA SER A 183 -17.67 -1.25 6.67
C SER A 183 -18.27 -1.41 5.27
N LEU A 184 -17.93 -0.54 4.31
CA LEU A 184 -18.53 -0.57 2.96
C LEU A 184 -17.90 -1.60 2.02
N GLU A 185 -16.64 -1.93 2.22
CA GLU A 185 -15.99 -2.96 1.41
C GLU A 185 -16.46 -4.39 1.75
N SER A 186 -17.13 -4.58 2.89
CA SER A 186 -17.68 -5.87 3.33
C SER A 186 -19.16 -6.08 3.05
N THR A 187 -19.89 -5.06 2.57
CA THR A 187 -21.31 -5.15 2.28
C THR A 187 -21.58 -4.79 0.82
N GLN A 188 -22.04 -5.75 0.06
CA GLN A 188 -22.68 -5.58 -1.24
C GLN A 188 -24.00 -4.81 -1.05
N GLY A 189 -23.95 -3.50 -0.97
CA GLY A 189 -25.15 -2.67 -0.87
C GLY A 189 -24.78 -1.26 -0.42
N LEU A 190 -24.55 -0.40 -1.38
CA LEU A 190 -24.51 1.04 -1.18
C LEU A 190 -25.92 1.52 -0.83
N GLU A 191 -26.16 1.94 0.40
CA GLU A 191 -27.33 2.78 0.76
C GLU A 191 -26.99 4.23 0.37
N GLU A 192 -27.48 4.66 -0.72
CA GLU A 192 -26.80 5.26 -1.84
C GLU A 192 -27.05 6.75 -2.02
N ASN A 193 -28.09 7.32 -1.48
CA ASN A 193 -28.53 8.63 -1.96
C ASN A 193 -28.29 9.81 -1.00
N ALA A 194 -28.12 9.54 0.30
CA ALA A 194 -27.92 10.63 1.28
C ALA A 194 -26.46 11.10 1.35
N GLU A 195 -25.50 10.24 0.99
CA GLU A 195 -24.06 10.49 1.18
C GLU A 195 -23.45 11.26 0.01
N ILE A 196 -23.92 11.05 -1.22
CA ILE A 196 -23.52 11.83 -2.40
C ILE A 196 -23.88 13.30 -2.24
N ASN A 197 -25.03 13.58 -1.61
CA ASN A 197 -25.48 14.94 -1.36
C ASN A 197 -24.64 15.70 -0.32
N ALA A 198 -23.81 15.01 0.46
CA ALA A 198 -22.95 15.60 1.49
C ALA A 198 -21.58 16.06 0.97
N LEU A 199 -21.21 15.76 -0.29
CA LEU A 199 -19.99 16.27 -0.89
C LEU A 199 -20.10 17.78 -1.13
N GLU A 200 -19.01 18.50 -0.86
CA GLU A 200 -18.88 19.86 -1.32
C GLU A 200 -18.91 19.92 -2.86
N GLN A 201 -19.46 21.01 -3.42
CA GLN A 201 -19.61 21.15 -4.88
C GLN A 201 -18.28 21.01 -5.62
N SER A 202 -17.20 21.58 -5.05
CA SER A 202 -15.84 21.50 -5.63
C SER A 202 -15.31 20.06 -5.74
N GLN A 203 -15.71 19.19 -4.82
CA GLN A 203 -15.32 17.78 -4.81
C GLN A 203 -16.09 16.97 -5.87
N ARG A 204 -17.35 17.32 -6.09
CA ARG A 204 -18.16 16.75 -7.18
C ARG A 204 -17.62 17.16 -8.54
N ASP A 205 -17.38 18.45 -8.73
CA ASP A 205 -16.85 19.00 -9.99
C ASP A 205 -15.51 18.36 -10.36
N LEU A 206 -14.67 18.08 -9.37
CA LEU A 206 -13.43 17.33 -9.61
C LEU A 206 -13.70 15.90 -10.05
N LEU A 207 -14.60 15.20 -9.37
CA LEU A 207 -14.90 13.81 -9.72
C LEU A 207 -15.49 13.72 -11.11
N ASP A 208 -16.40 14.62 -11.47
CA ASP A 208 -17.00 14.71 -12.80
C ASP A 208 -15.91 14.96 -13.87
N SER A 209 -14.98 15.88 -13.60
CA SER A 209 -13.85 16.13 -14.48
C SER A 209 -12.97 14.87 -14.63
N ALA A 210 -12.64 14.20 -13.53
CA ALA A 210 -11.82 13.02 -13.55
C ALA A 210 -12.50 11.80 -14.23
N ILE A 211 -13.81 11.65 -14.05
CA ILE A 211 -14.60 10.64 -14.78
C ILE A 211 -14.65 10.98 -16.27
N SER A 212 -14.76 12.26 -16.63
CA SER A 212 -14.70 12.70 -18.02
C SER A 212 -13.37 12.37 -18.68
N ASP A 213 -12.25 12.65 -17.99
CA ASP A 213 -10.89 12.28 -18.46
C ASP A 213 -10.75 10.76 -18.62
N TYR A 214 -11.27 10.01 -17.66
CA TYR A 214 -11.30 8.55 -17.71
C TYR A 214 -12.12 8.04 -18.89
N ASN A 215 -13.29 8.62 -19.13
CA ASN A 215 -14.15 8.29 -20.28
C ASN A 215 -13.43 8.55 -21.60
N ALA A 216 -12.72 9.68 -21.72
CA ALA A 216 -11.91 9.99 -22.90
C ALA A 216 -10.76 8.97 -23.08
N MET A 217 -10.08 8.58 -21.98
CA MET A 217 -8.98 7.63 -22.00
C MET A 217 -9.40 6.23 -22.44
N PHE A 218 -10.61 5.79 -22.09
CA PHE A 218 -11.06 4.42 -22.28
C PHE A 218 -12.27 4.27 -23.21
N ASN A 219 -12.72 5.37 -23.83
CA ASN A 219 -13.91 5.41 -24.69
C ASN A 219 -15.16 4.85 -23.97
N SER A 220 -15.39 5.34 -22.76
CA SER A 220 -16.51 4.97 -21.89
C SER A 220 -17.43 6.18 -21.64
N ASN A 221 -18.53 6.00 -20.91
CA ASN A 221 -19.54 7.05 -20.68
C ASN A 221 -20.10 7.01 -19.25
N PHE A 222 -19.23 6.84 -18.26
CA PHE A 222 -19.64 6.88 -16.86
C PHE A 222 -19.94 8.32 -16.40
N ASP A 223 -20.73 8.45 -15.33
CA ASP A 223 -21.05 9.71 -14.66
C ASP A 223 -20.96 9.56 -13.13
N SER A 224 -21.14 10.65 -12.40
CA SER A 224 -21.10 10.67 -10.93
C SER A 224 -22.43 10.38 -10.26
N SER A 225 -23.47 9.98 -11.00
CA SER A 225 -24.70 9.47 -10.39
C SER A 225 -24.41 8.19 -9.59
N ALA A 226 -25.28 7.80 -8.68
CA ALA A 226 -25.08 6.62 -7.86
C ALA A 226 -24.82 5.35 -8.70
N GLU A 227 -25.63 5.12 -9.73
CA GLU A 227 -25.47 3.99 -10.64
C GLU A 227 -24.24 4.16 -11.56
N GLY A 228 -24.04 5.36 -12.10
CA GLY A 228 -22.88 5.68 -12.94
C GLY A 228 -21.57 5.47 -12.19
N PHE A 229 -21.50 5.92 -10.93
CA PHE A 229 -20.32 5.73 -10.09
C PHE A 229 -20.05 4.27 -9.74
N GLN A 230 -21.10 3.46 -9.47
CA GLN A 230 -20.91 2.03 -9.26
C GLN A 230 -20.34 1.33 -10.49
N ASN A 231 -20.84 1.69 -11.67
CA ASN A 231 -20.34 1.15 -12.93
C ASN A 231 -18.90 1.61 -13.20
N TYR A 232 -18.59 2.89 -12.92
CA TYR A 232 -17.23 3.43 -12.95
C TYR A 232 -16.31 2.67 -12.01
N TYR A 233 -16.70 2.43 -10.74
CA TYR A 233 -15.93 1.66 -9.78
C TYR A 233 -15.61 0.24 -10.26
N LYS A 234 -16.61 -0.45 -10.81
CA LYS A 234 -16.43 -1.82 -11.34
C LYS A 234 -15.44 -1.85 -12.51
N ASP A 235 -15.60 -0.94 -13.48
CA ASP A 235 -14.71 -0.83 -14.64
C ASP A 235 -13.30 -0.42 -14.23
N PHE A 236 -13.17 0.59 -13.37
CA PHE A 236 -11.90 1.04 -12.80
C PHE A 236 -11.13 -0.10 -12.11
N SER A 237 -11.84 -0.84 -11.24
CA SER A 237 -11.30 -2.02 -10.55
C SER A 237 -10.80 -3.08 -11.54
N LEU A 238 -11.58 -3.36 -12.58
CA LEU A 238 -11.23 -4.34 -13.61
C LEU A 238 -10.01 -3.91 -14.43
N ARG A 239 -9.94 -2.64 -14.85
CA ARG A 239 -8.80 -2.10 -15.59
C ARG A 239 -7.53 -2.08 -14.77
N LEU A 240 -7.63 -1.76 -13.48
CA LEU A 240 -6.50 -1.85 -12.57
C LEU A 240 -6.00 -3.30 -12.45
N LYS A 241 -6.90 -4.28 -12.32
CA LYS A 241 -6.56 -5.71 -12.30
C LYS A 241 -5.93 -6.20 -13.61
N ASN A 242 -6.37 -5.66 -14.73
CA ASN A 242 -5.90 -6.03 -16.06
C ASN A 242 -4.65 -5.27 -16.52
N ARG A 243 -4.07 -4.41 -15.67
CA ARG A 243 -2.91 -3.58 -16.02
C ARG A 243 -3.21 -2.58 -17.17
N GLU A 244 -4.47 -2.15 -17.31
CA GLU A 244 -4.87 -1.15 -18.29
C GLU A 244 -4.76 0.28 -17.73
N LEU A 245 -4.75 0.43 -16.40
CA LEU A 245 -4.49 1.65 -15.65
C LEU A 245 -3.11 1.56 -15.00
N ASP A 246 -2.30 2.62 -15.09
CA ASP A 246 -0.95 2.67 -14.55
C ASP A 246 -0.95 3.03 -13.06
N LEU A 247 -1.63 4.11 -12.69
CA LEU A 247 -1.69 4.64 -11.33
C LEU A 247 -3.13 4.94 -10.91
N ALA A 248 -3.53 4.40 -9.77
CA ALA A 248 -4.78 4.74 -9.12
C ALA A 248 -4.52 5.64 -7.91
N ILE A 249 -5.05 6.88 -7.89
CA ILE A 249 -4.97 7.77 -6.73
C ILE A 249 -6.25 7.56 -5.91
N VAL A 250 -6.08 7.20 -4.63
CA VAL A 250 -7.18 6.81 -3.76
C VAL A 250 -7.10 7.48 -2.38
N VAL A 251 -8.24 7.62 -1.71
CA VAL A 251 -8.26 8.05 -0.29
C VAL A 251 -8.31 6.83 0.63
N ASN A 252 -9.36 6.06 0.62
CA ASN A 252 -9.56 4.88 1.47
C ASN A 252 -9.89 3.61 0.69
N MET A 253 -10.08 3.70 -0.61
CA MET A 253 -10.52 2.59 -1.44
C MET A 253 -9.38 1.63 -1.78
N PHE A 254 -9.71 0.37 -2.04
CA PHE A 254 -8.79 -0.71 -2.42
C PHE A 254 -7.81 -1.20 -1.33
N PHE A 255 -7.92 -0.74 -0.09
CA PHE A 255 -7.07 -1.25 1.00
C PHE A 255 -7.59 -2.56 1.57
N THR A 256 -8.90 -2.79 1.54
CA THR A 256 -9.54 -4.05 1.93
C THR A 256 -10.26 -4.67 0.74
N GLY A 257 -10.43 -5.98 0.70
CA GLY A 257 -11.21 -6.69 -0.31
C GLY A 257 -10.68 -6.66 -1.76
N PHE A 258 -9.80 -5.73 -2.14
CA PHE A 258 -9.25 -5.64 -3.48
C PHE A 258 -8.08 -6.59 -3.69
N ASP A 259 -8.15 -7.40 -4.74
CA ASP A 259 -7.10 -8.35 -5.11
C ASP A 259 -6.70 -8.16 -6.58
N ALA A 260 -5.42 -7.80 -6.79
CA ALA A 260 -4.85 -7.59 -8.11
C ALA A 260 -3.40 -8.08 -8.14
N THR A 261 -3.14 -9.13 -8.89
CA THR A 261 -1.79 -9.68 -9.06
C THR A 261 -0.86 -8.78 -9.86
N THR A 262 -1.41 -7.84 -10.60
CA THR A 262 -0.67 -6.82 -11.36
C THR A 262 -0.23 -5.62 -10.53
N LEU A 263 -0.77 -5.47 -9.30
CA LEU A 263 -0.43 -4.37 -8.40
C LEU A 263 0.80 -4.74 -7.58
N ASN A 264 1.93 -4.05 -7.81
CA ASN A 264 3.14 -4.30 -7.03
C ASN A 264 3.63 -3.10 -6.22
N THR A 265 3.16 -1.88 -6.52
CA THR A 265 3.67 -0.66 -5.90
C THR A 265 2.57 0.10 -5.18
N LEU A 266 2.87 0.51 -3.96
CA LEU A 266 2.03 1.39 -3.16
C LEU A 266 2.83 2.63 -2.77
N PHE A 267 2.41 3.79 -3.25
CA PHE A 267 2.86 5.09 -2.77
C PHE A 267 1.94 5.54 -1.64
N VAL A 268 2.50 6.01 -0.53
CA VAL A 268 1.73 6.32 0.68
C VAL A 268 1.99 7.75 1.14
N ASP A 269 0.97 8.60 1.03
CA ASP A 269 0.90 9.91 1.68
C ASP A 269 -0.32 9.99 2.61
N LYS A 270 -0.40 9.01 3.50
CA LYS A 270 -1.51 8.82 4.44
C LYS A 270 -0.98 8.31 5.78
N PRO A 271 -1.52 8.80 6.93
CA PRO A 271 -1.11 8.33 8.26
C PRO A 271 -1.73 6.97 8.60
N LEU A 272 -1.26 5.92 7.94
CA LEU A 272 -1.73 4.55 8.18
C LEU A 272 -1.23 4.01 9.52
N ARG A 273 -2.05 3.20 10.20
CA ARG A 273 -1.74 2.60 11.49
C ARG A 273 -2.26 1.17 11.57
N TYR A 274 -1.61 0.33 12.42
CA TYR A 274 -2.06 -1.02 12.78
C TYR A 274 -2.53 -1.87 11.59
N HIS A 275 -3.76 -2.40 11.69
CA HIS A 275 -4.34 -3.26 10.65
C HIS A 275 -4.49 -2.55 9.30
N GLY A 276 -4.92 -1.27 9.29
CA GLY A 276 -5.06 -0.50 8.05
C GLY A 276 -3.74 -0.34 7.28
N LEU A 277 -2.61 -0.22 7.99
CA LEU A 277 -1.28 -0.18 7.40
C LEU A 277 -0.92 -1.52 6.74
N LEU A 278 -1.07 -2.64 7.47
CA LEU A 278 -0.74 -3.96 6.92
C LEU A 278 -1.70 -4.38 5.81
N GLN A 279 -2.97 -4.01 5.88
CA GLN A 279 -3.94 -4.24 4.81
C GLN A 279 -3.55 -3.52 3.53
N ALA A 280 -3.17 -2.23 3.62
CA ALA A 280 -2.71 -1.47 2.47
C ALA A 280 -1.43 -2.07 1.86
N TYR A 281 -0.44 -2.41 2.68
CA TYR A 281 0.80 -3.06 2.24
C TYR A 281 0.51 -4.39 1.55
N SER A 282 -0.40 -5.20 2.11
CA SER A 282 -0.77 -6.51 1.58
C SER A 282 -1.49 -6.47 0.23
N ARG A 283 -1.82 -5.29 -0.30
CA ARG A 283 -2.30 -5.17 -1.69
C ARG A 283 -1.20 -5.43 -2.70
N THR A 284 0.05 -5.21 -2.33
CA THR A 284 1.21 -5.31 -3.24
C THR A 284 1.92 -6.66 -3.20
N ASN A 285 1.56 -7.57 -2.31
CA ASN A 285 2.31 -8.80 -2.08
C ASN A 285 1.73 -10.07 -2.74
N ARG A 286 0.81 -9.91 -3.68
CA ARG A 286 0.21 -11.04 -4.41
C ARG A 286 1.21 -11.66 -5.38
N ILE A 287 1.25 -12.99 -5.42
CA ILE A 287 2.09 -13.72 -6.36
C ILE A 287 1.40 -13.71 -7.73
N LEU A 288 2.10 -13.25 -8.75
CA LEU A 288 1.66 -13.41 -10.13
C LEU A 288 2.40 -14.58 -10.80
N ASN A 289 3.72 -14.56 -10.70
CA ASN A 289 4.66 -15.56 -11.22
C ASN A 289 6.08 -15.17 -10.76
N ALA A 290 7.13 -15.76 -11.32
CA ALA A 290 8.52 -15.40 -11.05
C ALA A 290 8.92 -13.99 -11.54
N ALA A 291 7.99 -13.21 -12.12
CA ALA A 291 8.32 -11.87 -12.62
C ALA A 291 8.61 -10.87 -11.50
N ARG A 292 8.09 -11.10 -10.29
CA ARG A 292 8.38 -10.26 -9.10
C ARG A 292 8.64 -11.11 -7.87
N SER A 293 9.43 -10.56 -6.94
CA SER A 293 9.84 -11.23 -5.69
C SER A 293 9.40 -10.48 -4.44
N PHE A 294 8.84 -9.27 -4.56
CA PHE A 294 8.39 -8.46 -3.41
C PHE A 294 7.28 -7.48 -3.81
N GLY A 295 6.53 -7.04 -2.80
CA GLY A 295 5.67 -5.87 -2.88
C GLY A 295 6.46 -4.61 -2.54
N ASN A 296 6.30 -3.55 -3.31
CA ASN A 296 7.08 -2.32 -3.20
C ASN A 296 6.27 -1.20 -2.56
N ILE A 297 6.77 -0.59 -1.50
CA ILE A 297 6.07 0.42 -0.70
C ILE A 297 6.94 1.64 -0.52
N ILE A 298 6.45 2.79 -0.92
CA ILE A 298 7.13 4.07 -0.83
C ILE A 298 6.30 5.02 0.04
N CYS A 299 6.81 5.36 1.23
CA CYS A 299 6.14 6.21 2.19
C CYS A 299 6.69 7.64 2.11
N PHE A 300 5.82 8.63 1.86
CA PHE A 300 6.15 10.05 1.92
C PHE A 300 5.86 10.67 3.30
N ARG A 301 5.51 9.82 4.26
CA ARG A 301 5.37 10.14 5.68
C ARG A 301 6.28 9.26 6.49
N ASP A 302 6.57 9.72 7.70
CA ASP A 302 7.27 8.92 8.69
C ASP A 302 6.32 7.85 9.26
N LEU A 303 6.37 6.67 8.64
CA LEU A 303 5.56 5.51 9.02
C LEU A 303 6.41 4.36 9.59
N GLU A 304 7.71 4.55 9.79
CA GLU A 304 8.59 3.46 10.22
C GLU A 304 8.17 2.90 11.57
N GLU A 305 8.00 3.76 12.56
CA GLU A 305 7.54 3.36 13.90
C GLU A 305 6.15 2.71 13.88
N GLN A 306 5.23 3.23 13.04
CA GLN A 306 3.89 2.66 12.91
C GLN A 306 3.91 1.30 12.22
N THR A 307 4.83 1.10 11.29
CA THR A 307 5.05 -0.17 10.61
C THR A 307 5.59 -1.22 11.59
N ASP A 308 6.57 -0.86 12.41
CA ASP A 308 7.12 -1.73 13.44
C ASP A 308 6.07 -2.13 14.49
N LYS A 309 5.26 -1.17 14.96
CA LYS A 309 4.13 -1.43 15.88
C LYS A 309 3.08 -2.36 15.27
N ALA A 310 2.74 -2.15 14.00
CA ALA A 310 1.77 -3.01 13.32
C ALA A 310 2.30 -4.43 13.15
N LEU A 311 3.58 -4.61 12.83
CA LEU A 311 4.20 -5.93 12.74
C LEU A 311 4.26 -6.64 14.09
N ALA A 312 4.67 -5.95 15.16
CA ALA A 312 4.73 -6.53 16.49
C ALA A 312 3.34 -7.00 16.97
N LEU A 313 2.28 -6.27 16.61
CA LEU A 313 0.91 -6.61 17.01
C LEU A 313 0.33 -7.82 16.24
N PHE A 314 0.57 -7.90 14.93
CA PHE A 314 -0.07 -8.89 14.04
C PHE A 314 0.84 -10.04 13.64
N SER A 315 2.09 -10.05 14.10
CA SER A 315 3.10 -11.06 13.79
C SER A 315 3.91 -11.39 15.04
N ASP A 316 4.88 -12.30 14.93
CA ASP A 316 5.80 -12.60 16.01
C ASP A 316 6.91 -11.52 16.11
N GLU A 317 7.57 -11.42 17.26
CA GLU A 317 8.66 -10.45 17.51
C GLU A 317 9.81 -10.50 16.48
N ASN A 318 10.01 -11.64 15.82
CA ASN A 318 11.01 -11.82 14.76
C ASN A 318 10.49 -11.53 13.34
N ALA A 319 9.32 -10.89 13.22
CA ALA A 319 8.62 -10.67 11.96
C ALA A 319 9.41 -9.81 10.98
N LYS A 320 10.09 -8.79 11.47
CA LYS A 320 10.72 -7.74 10.64
C LYS A 320 11.70 -8.32 9.62
N SER A 321 12.51 -9.29 10.02
CA SER A 321 13.53 -9.91 9.15
C SER A 321 12.97 -10.83 8.05
N VAL A 322 11.73 -11.31 8.21
CA VAL A 322 11.06 -12.18 7.23
C VAL A 322 10.12 -11.39 6.33
N VAL A 323 9.41 -10.42 6.92
CA VAL A 323 8.35 -9.65 6.25
C VAL A 323 8.96 -8.57 5.34
N PHE A 324 10.07 -7.95 5.77
CA PHE A 324 10.73 -6.90 4.99
C PHE A 324 12.04 -7.39 4.38
N LEU A 325 12.23 -7.02 3.12
CA LEU A 325 13.54 -7.10 2.50
C LEU A 325 14.47 -6.09 3.19
N LYS A 326 15.72 -6.45 3.31
CA LYS A 326 16.76 -5.54 3.82
C LYS A 326 16.86 -4.30 2.93
N SER A 327 17.24 -3.17 3.53
CA SER A 327 17.50 -1.94 2.79
C SER A 327 18.62 -2.13 1.76
N LEU A 328 18.68 -1.27 0.75
CA LEU A 328 19.78 -1.27 -0.21
C LEU A 328 21.12 -1.06 0.50
N GLU A 329 21.14 -0.24 1.54
CA GLU A 329 22.33 0.04 2.35
C GLU A 329 22.79 -1.21 3.11
N ASP A 330 21.88 -1.92 3.76
CA ASP A 330 22.17 -3.21 4.42
C ASP A 330 22.65 -4.26 3.44
N TYR A 331 22.04 -4.31 2.25
CA TYR A 331 22.47 -5.22 1.20
C TYR A 331 23.88 -4.91 0.70
N LEU A 332 24.21 -3.63 0.51
CA LEU A 332 25.51 -3.21 0.00
C LEU A 332 26.62 -3.33 1.06
N ASN A 333 26.35 -2.87 2.28
CA ASN A 333 27.37 -2.71 3.33
C ASN A 333 27.37 -3.87 4.35
N GLY A 334 26.32 -4.69 4.36
CA GLY A 334 26.10 -5.72 5.38
C GLY A 334 25.38 -5.16 6.61
N TYR A 335 24.93 -6.07 7.48
CA TYR A 335 24.16 -5.73 8.66
C TYR A 335 24.44 -6.72 9.80
N ILE A 336 24.02 -6.35 11.00
CA ILE A 336 24.02 -7.24 12.17
C ILE A 336 22.54 -7.62 12.41
N ASP A 337 22.26 -8.92 12.50
CA ASP A 337 20.89 -9.40 12.77
C ASP A 337 20.55 -9.29 14.28
N ASP A 338 19.26 -9.53 14.59
CA ASP A 338 18.72 -9.44 15.96
C ASP A 338 19.39 -10.41 16.96
N LYS A 339 20.15 -11.38 16.45
CA LYS A 339 20.95 -12.34 17.24
C LYS A 339 22.41 -11.92 17.38
N GLY A 340 22.76 -10.72 16.92
CA GLY A 340 24.13 -10.20 16.95
C GLY A 340 25.08 -10.78 15.90
N LYS A 341 24.58 -11.57 14.93
CA LYS A 341 25.41 -12.15 13.87
C LYS A 341 25.59 -11.14 12.74
N LYS A 342 26.87 -10.90 12.39
CA LYS A 342 27.22 -10.06 11.24
C LYS A 342 26.99 -10.81 9.93
N HIS A 343 26.25 -10.17 9.00
CA HIS A 343 26.08 -10.58 7.62
C HIS A 343 26.89 -9.65 6.72
N LYS A 344 27.71 -10.23 5.85
CA LYS A 344 28.53 -9.46 4.89
C LYS A 344 27.65 -8.84 3.83
N GLY A 345 27.96 -7.60 3.44
CA GLY A 345 27.30 -6.94 2.34
C GLY A 345 27.89 -7.30 0.98
N TYR A 346 27.18 -6.95 -0.08
CA TYR A 346 27.60 -7.18 -1.46
C TYR A 346 28.99 -6.62 -1.77
N LEU A 347 29.30 -5.40 -1.28
CA LEU A 347 30.61 -4.77 -1.52
C LEU A 347 31.74 -5.50 -0.82
N GLU A 348 31.53 -6.06 0.37
CA GLU A 348 32.52 -6.86 1.10
C GLU A 348 32.75 -8.18 0.36
N LEU A 349 31.70 -8.86 -0.04
CA LEU A 349 31.77 -10.10 -0.82
C LEU A 349 32.42 -9.90 -2.19
N LEU A 350 32.13 -8.80 -2.86
CA LEU A 350 32.73 -8.46 -4.15
C LEU A 350 34.25 -8.23 -4.00
N LYS A 351 34.70 -7.51 -2.95
CA LYS A 351 36.11 -7.33 -2.66
C LYS A 351 36.81 -8.65 -2.37
N GLU A 352 36.18 -9.55 -1.60
CA GLU A 352 36.72 -10.88 -1.34
C GLU A 352 36.81 -11.72 -2.62
N LEU A 353 35.82 -11.62 -3.49
CA LEU A 353 35.80 -12.30 -4.79
C LEU A 353 36.97 -11.78 -5.67
N GLN A 354 37.10 -10.46 -5.79
CA GLN A 354 38.18 -9.83 -6.56
C GLN A 354 39.57 -10.16 -6.02
N ALA A 355 39.72 -10.28 -4.69
CA ALA A 355 40.99 -10.69 -4.08
C ALA A 355 41.32 -12.15 -4.40
N LYS A 356 40.30 -13.05 -4.46
CA LYS A 356 40.52 -14.46 -4.82
C LYS A 356 40.72 -14.65 -6.35
N PHE A 357 40.07 -13.82 -7.15
CA PHE A 357 40.07 -13.89 -8.61
C PHE A 357 40.34 -12.51 -9.19
N PRO A 358 41.60 -12.05 -9.23
CA PRO A 358 41.96 -10.78 -9.84
C PRO A 358 41.57 -10.74 -11.31
N LEU A 359 40.86 -9.70 -11.72
CA LEU A 359 40.38 -9.52 -13.11
C LEU A 359 41.49 -9.58 -14.17
N THR A 360 42.71 -9.22 -13.78
CA THR A 360 43.91 -9.30 -14.62
C THR A 360 44.29 -10.72 -15.02
N ASN A 361 43.84 -11.75 -14.30
CA ASN A 361 44.16 -13.15 -14.57
C ASN A 361 43.01 -13.92 -15.24
N PHE A 362 41.92 -13.25 -15.56
CA PHE A 362 40.72 -13.92 -16.14
C PHE A 362 40.92 -14.41 -17.55
N LEU A 363 41.92 -13.87 -18.27
CA LEU A 363 42.20 -14.25 -19.67
C LEU A 363 43.19 -15.42 -19.80
N GLU A 364 43.85 -15.83 -18.73
CA GLU A 364 44.96 -16.84 -18.82
C GLU A 364 44.86 -18.02 -17.85
N SER A 365 43.94 -18.07 -16.89
CA SER A 365 43.88 -19.16 -15.91
C SER A 365 42.64 -20.03 -16.04
N THR A 366 42.82 -21.29 -16.33
CA THR A 366 41.85 -22.36 -16.05
C THR A 366 41.61 -22.41 -14.54
N LEU A 367 40.41 -22.04 -14.09
CA LEU A 367 40.00 -22.18 -12.69
C LEU A 367 40.20 -23.63 -12.24
N THR A 368 40.79 -23.85 -11.12
CA THR A 368 40.91 -25.18 -10.49
C THR A 368 39.51 -25.67 -10.13
N GLU A 369 39.32 -26.99 -10.05
CA GLU A 369 38.01 -27.59 -9.70
C GLU A 369 37.43 -27.10 -8.35
N THR A 370 38.30 -26.81 -7.39
CA THR A 370 37.95 -26.25 -6.10
C THR A 370 37.42 -24.81 -6.21
N GLN A 371 37.97 -24.02 -7.12
CA GLN A 371 37.56 -22.65 -7.40
C GLN A 371 36.22 -22.59 -8.18
N LYS A 372 35.95 -23.58 -9.02
CA LYS A 372 34.67 -23.72 -9.73
C LYS A 372 33.49 -24.05 -8.79
N ARG A 373 33.74 -24.69 -7.65
CA ARG A 373 32.68 -25.04 -6.65
C ARG A 373 32.36 -23.90 -5.67
N THR A 374 33.17 -22.86 -5.62
CA THR A 374 33.03 -21.71 -4.71
C THR A 374 32.62 -20.41 -5.44
N SER A 375 32.51 -20.40 -6.75
CA SER A 375 31.94 -19.34 -7.57
C SER A 375 30.49 -19.66 -7.95
#